data_8da635768c5f0592bffd5e14db221ef1
#
_entry.id   8da635768c5f0592bffd5e14db221ef1
#
_cell.length_a   1.000
_cell.length_b   1.000
_cell.length_c   1.000
_cell.angle_alpha   90.00
_cell.angle_beta   90.00
_cell.angle_gamma   90.00
#
_symmetry.space_group_name_H-M   'P 1'
#
loop_
_entity.id
_entity.type
_entity.pdbx_description
1 polymer ?
#
loop_
_entity_poly.entity_id
_entity_poly.type
_entity_poly.pdbx_seq_one_letter_code
_entity_poly.pdbx_strand_id
1 'polypeptide(L)'
;MKSYSSPPALSIDPKKNYTATIETTAGTMTAEFFPGDAPNTVNNFVFLAREGYYEDVIFHRVIPGFMIQGGDPTGSGSGGPGYKFKDEPVGKKYTRGILAMANAGKDTNGSQFFIMHADYGLPPSYTIFGQLTSGEDVLDAIATAPKGAQDRPKEPVKMTKVTISEA
;
A
#
# COMPACT_ATOMS: atom_id res chain seq x y z
N MET A 1 6.05 -10.50 -14.26
CA MET A 1 5.04 -10.25 -13.22
C MET A 1 4.82 -11.51 -12.41
N LYS A 2 4.85 -11.40 -11.09
CA LYS A 2 4.72 -12.55 -10.20
C LYS A 2 3.26 -12.80 -9.85
N SER A 3 2.89 -14.07 -9.74
CA SER A 3 1.55 -14.49 -9.38
C SER A 3 1.62 -15.72 -8.46
N TYR A 4 0.67 -15.83 -7.56
CA TYR A 4 0.66 -16.88 -6.52
C TYR A 4 -0.71 -17.52 -6.47
N SER A 5 -0.75 -18.81 -6.12
CA SER A 5 -2.00 -19.58 -6.11
C SER A 5 -2.83 -19.41 -4.84
N SER A 6 -2.22 -18.89 -3.77
CA SER A 6 -2.89 -18.69 -2.48
C SER A 6 -2.20 -17.62 -1.66
N PRO A 7 -2.92 -17.01 -0.67
CA PRO A 7 -2.29 -16.07 0.25
C PRO A 7 -1.13 -16.73 1.01
N PRO A 8 -0.10 -15.96 1.39
CA PRO A 8 1.03 -16.51 2.12
C PRO A 8 0.62 -16.99 3.52
N ALA A 9 1.21 -18.08 3.97
CA ALA A 9 1.06 -18.50 5.35
C ALA A 9 1.64 -17.42 6.29
N LEU A 10 1.07 -17.30 7.49
CA LEU A 10 1.54 -16.30 8.47
C LEU A 10 2.97 -16.64 8.88
N SER A 11 3.91 -15.77 8.52
CA SER A 11 5.33 -15.93 8.83
C SER A 11 5.91 -14.80 9.66
N ILE A 12 5.19 -13.68 9.79
CA ILE A 12 5.60 -12.58 10.66
C ILE A 12 5.26 -12.91 12.12
N ASP A 13 5.94 -12.23 13.04
CA ASP A 13 5.60 -12.26 14.46
C ASP A 13 4.83 -10.98 14.79
N PRO A 14 3.52 -11.05 15.11
CA PRO A 14 2.72 -9.85 15.40
C PRO A 14 3.20 -9.04 16.61
N LYS A 15 4.12 -9.58 17.40
CA LYS A 15 4.71 -8.89 18.56
C LYS A 15 5.96 -8.10 18.20
N LYS A 16 6.50 -8.29 17.00
CA LYS A 16 7.66 -7.54 16.51
C LYS A 16 7.24 -6.29 15.77
N ASN A 17 8.20 -5.38 15.58
CA ASN A 17 8.01 -4.18 14.81
C ASN A 17 8.47 -4.41 13.35
N TYR A 18 7.65 -4.01 12.41
CA TYR A 18 7.97 -4.09 10.99
C TYR A 18 7.87 -2.71 10.38
N THR A 19 8.87 -2.36 9.58
CA THR A 19 8.92 -1.10 8.84
C THR A 19 9.22 -1.36 7.38
N ALA A 20 8.74 -0.48 6.51
CA ALA A 20 9.05 -0.51 5.09
C ALA A 20 9.77 0.76 4.69
N THR A 21 10.81 0.62 3.88
CA THR A 21 11.42 1.72 3.16
C THR A 21 10.95 1.59 1.71
N ILE A 22 10.16 2.58 1.27
CA ILE A 22 9.55 2.60 -0.06
C ILE A 22 10.32 3.61 -0.90
N GLU A 23 11.22 3.12 -1.73
CA GLU A 23 12.00 3.96 -2.65
C GLU A 23 11.20 4.16 -3.92
N THR A 24 11.00 5.40 -4.31
CA THR A 24 10.24 5.75 -5.50
C THR A 24 11.02 6.70 -6.39
N THR A 25 10.57 6.87 -7.62
CA THR A 25 11.16 7.85 -8.54
C THR A 25 10.95 9.29 -8.10
N ALA A 26 10.07 9.54 -7.12
CA ALA A 26 9.83 10.86 -6.53
C ALA A 26 10.56 11.06 -5.20
N GLY A 27 11.23 10.05 -4.67
CA GLY A 27 11.92 10.07 -3.38
C GLY A 27 11.56 8.85 -2.53
N THR A 28 11.99 8.88 -1.27
CA THR A 28 11.83 7.74 -0.35
C THR A 28 10.84 8.07 0.75
N MET A 29 9.93 7.13 1.02
CA MET A 29 9.00 7.16 2.15
C MET A 29 9.31 5.99 3.08
N THR A 30 9.11 6.19 4.38
CA THR A 30 9.24 5.13 5.38
C THR A 30 7.92 4.97 6.10
N ALA A 31 7.52 3.73 6.35
CA ALA A 31 6.28 3.41 7.03
C ALA A 31 6.51 2.39 8.14
N GLU A 32 5.75 2.51 9.22
CA GLU A 32 5.65 1.45 10.23
C GLU A 32 4.33 0.71 10.05
N PHE A 33 4.34 -0.58 10.32
CA PHE A 33 3.14 -1.41 10.22
C PHE A 33 2.47 -1.65 11.56
N PHE A 34 1.21 -2.11 11.51
CA PHE A 34 0.41 -2.45 12.69
C PHE A 34 0.10 -3.96 12.69
N PRO A 35 1.09 -4.82 12.96
CA PRO A 35 0.87 -6.27 12.89
C PRO A 35 -0.06 -6.80 13.98
N GLY A 36 -0.21 -6.07 15.08
CA GLY A 36 -1.18 -6.43 16.11
C GLY A 36 -2.63 -6.19 15.70
N ASP A 37 -2.87 -5.15 14.89
CA ASP A 37 -4.20 -4.79 14.41
C ASP A 37 -4.59 -5.57 13.16
N ALA A 38 -3.63 -5.80 12.27
CA ALA A 38 -3.88 -6.40 10.96
C ALA A 38 -2.76 -7.40 10.59
N PRO A 39 -2.64 -8.51 11.34
CA PRO A 39 -1.53 -9.44 11.16
C PRO A 39 -1.46 -10.06 9.76
N ASN A 40 -2.58 -10.45 9.18
CA ASN A 40 -2.59 -11.08 7.87
C ASN A 40 -2.28 -10.08 6.75
N THR A 41 -2.75 -8.85 6.88
CA THR A 41 -2.49 -7.80 5.91
C THR A 41 -1.02 -7.38 5.94
N VAL A 42 -0.45 -7.20 7.13
CA VAL A 42 0.98 -6.90 7.28
C VAL A 42 1.82 -8.05 6.74
N ASN A 43 1.46 -9.28 7.08
CA ASN A 43 2.13 -10.48 6.56
C ASN A 43 2.13 -10.52 5.03
N ASN A 44 0.99 -10.22 4.42
CA ASN A 44 0.86 -10.17 2.96
C ASN A 44 1.78 -9.12 2.34
N PHE A 45 1.79 -7.91 2.87
CA PHE A 45 2.64 -6.85 2.35
C PHE A 45 4.12 -7.20 2.51
N VAL A 46 4.51 -7.70 3.68
CA VAL A 46 5.89 -8.12 3.95
C VAL A 46 6.33 -9.22 2.98
N PHE A 47 5.48 -10.22 2.77
CA PHE A 47 5.74 -11.30 1.82
C PHE A 47 5.97 -10.75 0.41
N LEU A 48 5.03 -9.96 -0.09
CA LEU A 48 5.12 -9.41 -1.45
C LEU A 48 6.33 -8.51 -1.63
N ALA A 49 6.63 -7.68 -0.63
CA ALA A 49 7.81 -6.81 -0.68
C ALA A 49 9.10 -7.62 -0.73
N ARG A 50 9.22 -8.67 0.09
CA ARG A 50 10.40 -9.55 0.12
C ARG A 50 10.57 -10.34 -1.18
N GLU A 51 9.47 -10.62 -1.88
CA GLU A 51 9.49 -11.29 -3.18
C GLU A 51 9.84 -10.35 -4.34
N GLY A 52 10.05 -9.06 -4.07
CA GLY A 52 10.27 -8.07 -5.12
C GLY A 52 9.04 -7.73 -5.94
N TYR A 53 7.86 -8.07 -5.45
CA TYR A 53 6.59 -7.91 -6.17
C TYR A 53 6.30 -6.45 -6.54
N TYR A 54 6.67 -5.51 -5.66
CA TYR A 54 6.39 -4.09 -5.87
C TYR A 54 7.44 -3.34 -6.69
N GLU A 55 8.51 -4.00 -7.12
CA GLU A 55 9.54 -3.35 -7.92
C GLU A 55 8.97 -2.91 -9.27
N ASP A 56 9.22 -1.64 -9.62
CA ASP A 56 8.75 -1.00 -10.85
C ASP A 56 7.22 -0.88 -10.95
N VAL A 57 6.50 -1.02 -9.85
CA VAL A 57 5.04 -0.87 -9.80
C VAL A 57 4.70 0.60 -9.56
N ILE A 58 3.78 1.14 -10.37
CA ILE A 58 3.42 2.56 -10.33
C ILE A 58 2.33 2.88 -9.30
N PHE A 59 2.25 4.17 -8.94
CA PHE A 59 1.05 4.73 -8.32
C PHE A 59 0.11 5.12 -9.45
N HIS A 60 -0.83 4.26 -9.78
CA HIS A 60 -1.68 4.41 -10.96
C HIS A 60 -2.87 5.37 -10.74
N ARG A 61 -3.13 5.77 -9.51
CA ARG A 61 -4.23 6.68 -9.17
C ARG A 61 -3.83 7.58 -8.03
N VAL A 62 -3.80 8.90 -8.27
CA VAL A 62 -3.43 9.90 -7.26
C VAL A 62 -4.49 10.99 -7.21
N ILE A 63 -4.95 11.34 -6.01
CA ILE A 63 -5.96 12.38 -5.80
C ILE A 63 -5.51 13.26 -4.65
N PRO A 64 -5.09 14.53 -4.93
CA PRO A 64 -4.72 15.48 -3.89
C PRO A 64 -5.87 15.68 -2.90
N GLY A 65 -5.55 15.75 -1.62
CA GLY A 65 -6.55 15.89 -0.57
C GLY A 65 -7.26 14.59 -0.22
N PHE A 66 -6.88 13.48 -0.85
CA PHE A 66 -7.44 12.16 -0.59
C PHE A 66 -6.34 11.10 -0.40
N MET A 67 -5.78 10.54 -1.48
CA MET A 67 -4.82 9.44 -1.35
C MET A 67 -3.97 9.25 -2.60
N ILE A 68 -2.92 8.43 -2.47
CA ILE A 68 -2.18 7.86 -3.60
C ILE A 68 -2.34 6.34 -3.55
N GLN A 69 -2.63 5.73 -4.68
CA GLN A 69 -2.91 4.28 -4.78
C GLN A 69 -1.97 3.60 -5.76
N GLY A 70 -1.42 2.47 -5.34
CA GLY A 70 -0.55 1.65 -6.17
C GLY A 70 -0.61 0.19 -5.79
N GLY A 71 0.38 -0.58 -6.24
CA GLY A 71 0.50 -1.99 -5.87
C GLY A 71 -0.08 -2.97 -6.88
N ASP A 72 -0.58 -2.48 -8.01
CA ASP A 72 -1.01 -3.32 -9.13
C ASP A 72 0.12 -3.43 -10.16
N PRO A 73 0.73 -4.61 -10.33
CA PRO A 73 1.85 -4.76 -11.28
C PRO A 73 1.47 -4.44 -12.73
N THR A 74 0.19 -4.56 -13.09
CA THR A 74 -0.28 -4.22 -14.43
C THR A 74 -0.49 -2.72 -14.60
N GLY A 75 -0.59 -1.97 -13.50
CA GLY A 75 -0.85 -0.54 -13.51
C GLY A 75 -2.25 -0.16 -14.00
N SER A 76 -3.14 -1.12 -14.18
CA SER A 76 -4.50 -0.88 -14.70
C SER A 76 -5.53 -0.57 -13.62
N GLY A 77 -5.25 -0.92 -12.38
CA GLY A 77 -6.20 -0.88 -11.28
C GLY A 77 -6.98 -2.18 -11.08
N SER A 78 -6.81 -3.16 -11.98
CA SER A 78 -7.51 -4.44 -11.93
C SER A 78 -6.63 -5.63 -11.59
N GLY A 79 -5.31 -5.45 -11.59
CA GLY A 79 -4.36 -6.52 -11.34
C GLY A 79 -4.13 -6.79 -9.87
N GLY A 80 -3.53 -7.93 -9.58
CA GLY A 80 -3.23 -8.36 -8.24
C GLY A 80 -2.32 -9.58 -8.22
N PRO A 81 -2.12 -10.19 -7.03
CA PRO A 81 -1.12 -11.23 -6.85
C PRO A 81 -1.60 -12.64 -7.23
N GLY A 82 -2.83 -12.79 -7.70
CA GLY A 82 -3.40 -14.09 -8.06
C GLY A 82 -4.26 -14.71 -6.98
N TYR A 83 -4.45 -14.03 -5.86
CA TYR A 83 -5.30 -14.48 -4.74
C TYR A 83 -6.02 -13.30 -4.11
N LYS A 84 -7.01 -13.59 -3.28
CA LYS A 84 -7.72 -12.61 -2.44
C LYS A 84 -7.72 -13.10 -1.00
N PHE A 85 -7.77 -12.17 -0.06
CA PHE A 85 -7.88 -12.51 1.36
C PHE A 85 -8.82 -11.57 2.10
N LYS A 86 -9.21 -11.99 3.30
CA LYS A 86 -10.26 -11.34 4.08
C LYS A 86 -9.82 -9.99 4.65
N ASP A 87 -10.79 -9.09 4.82
CA ASP A 87 -10.62 -7.87 5.56
C ASP A 87 -10.30 -8.17 7.02
N GLU A 88 -9.56 -7.27 7.66
CA GLU A 88 -9.31 -7.32 9.10
C GLU A 88 -9.96 -6.11 9.74
N PRO A 89 -10.32 -6.17 11.05
CA PRO A 89 -11.05 -5.09 11.70
C PRO A 89 -10.33 -3.74 11.63
N VAL A 90 -11.09 -2.67 11.42
CA VAL A 90 -10.56 -1.30 11.33
C VAL A 90 -10.89 -0.56 12.62
N GLY A 91 -9.88 -0.27 13.43
CA GLY A 91 -10.02 0.45 14.69
C GLY A 91 -9.44 1.86 14.68
N LYS A 92 -8.93 2.32 13.55
CA LYS A 92 -8.31 3.64 13.38
C LYS A 92 -9.04 4.45 12.32
N LYS A 93 -8.78 5.75 12.30
CA LYS A 93 -9.32 6.65 11.27
C LYS A 93 -8.36 6.78 10.11
N TYR A 94 -8.90 7.16 8.95
CA TYR A 94 -8.11 7.38 7.74
C TYR A 94 -7.53 8.80 7.79
N THR A 95 -6.44 8.95 8.53
CA THR A 95 -5.72 10.22 8.67
C THR A 95 -4.51 10.26 7.75
N ARG A 96 -3.96 11.46 7.53
CA ARG A 96 -2.79 11.65 6.67
C ARG A 96 -1.68 10.67 7.04
N GLY A 97 -1.12 10.00 6.02
CA GLY A 97 -0.02 9.05 6.18
C GLY A 97 -0.44 7.62 6.44
N ILE A 98 -1.72 7.35 6.69
CA ILE A 98 -2.23 5.99 6.91
C ILE A 98 -2.10 5.16 5.63
N LEU A 99 -1.65 3.91 5.78
CA LEU A 99 -1.66 2.90 4.73
C LEU A 99 -2.84 1.96 4.92
N ALA A 100 -3.62 1.78 3.87
CA ALA A 100 -4.78 0.89 3.88
C ALA A 100 -4.86 0.09 2.59
N MET A 101 -5.56 -1.05 2.63
CA MET A 101 -5.72 -1.91 1.45
C MET A 101 -6.87 -1.42 0.57
N ALA A 102 -6.58 -1.25 -0.72
CA ALA A 102 -7.63 -1.08 -1.72
C ALA A 102 -8.31 -2.44 -1.94
N ASN A 103 -9.60 -2.40 -2.30
CA ASN A 103 -10.35 -3.63 -2.57
C ASN A 103 -11.46 -3.36 -3.59
N ALA A 104 -12.09 -4.44 -4.06
CA ALA A 104 -13.23 -4.40 -4.97
C ALA A 104 -14.50 -4.90 -4.29
N GLY A 105 -14.61 -4.70 -2.99
CA GLY A 105 -15.69 -5.14 -2.13
C GLY A 105 -15.17 -5.95 -0.95
N LYS A 106 -16.08 -6.53 -0.18
CA LYS A 106 -15.74 -7.29 1.02
C LYS A 106 -14.83 -8.47 0.70
N ASP A 107 -13.77 -8.64 1.50
CA ASP A 107 -12.86 -9.79 1.45
C ASP A 107 -12.19 -10.00 0.08
N THR A 108 -11.81 -8.89 -0.58
CA THR A 108 -11.15 -8.93 -1.89
C THR A 108 -9.77 -8.30 -1.88
N ASN A 109 -9.07 -8.32 -0.75
CA ASN A 109 -7.73 -7.78 -0.64
C ASN A 109 -6.73 -8.60 -1.45
N GLY A 110 -5.79 -7.90 -2.08
CA GLY A 110 -4.71 -8.53 -2.85
C GLY A 110 -3.39 -7.81 -2.62
N SER A 111 -2.93 -7.03 -3.60
CA SER A 111 -1.67 -6.29 -3.50
C SER A 111 -1.84 -4.77 -3.54
N GLN A 112 -2.97 -4.26 -4.01
CA GLN A 112 -3.18 -2.83 -4.12
C GLN A 112 -3.41 -2.20 -2.76
N PHE A 113 -2.77 -1.06 -2.54
CA PHE A 113 -2.90 -0.29 -1.30
C PHE A 113 -2.90 1.19 -1.62
N PHE A 114 -3.32 2.00 -0.64
CA PHE A 114 -3.25 3.44 -0.77
C PHE A 114 -2.66 4.06 0.49
N ILE A 115 -2.10 5.25 0.32
CA ILE A 115 -1.56 6.06 1.41
C ILE A 115 -2.37 7.35 1.43
N MET A 116 -2.93 7.69 2.59
CA MET A 116 -3.76 8.88 2.74
C MET A 116 -2.90 10.14 2.59
N HIS A 117 -3.31 11.03 1.69
CA HIS A 117 -2.67 12.35 1.54
C HIS A 117 -3.20 13.33 2.58
N ALA A 118 -4.47 13.21 2.94
CA ALA A 118 -5.12 14.05 3.95
C ALA A 118 -6.14 13.23 4.73
N ASP A 119 -6.59 13.76 5.85
CA ASP A 119 -7.68 13.15 6.62
C ASP A 119 -8.93 13.07 5.76
N TYR A 120 -9.58 11.92 5.75
CA TYR A 120 -10.77 11.71 4.93
C TYR A 120 -11.71 10.70 5.62
N GLY A 121 -13.00 11.00 5.60
CA GLY A 121 -14.02 10.16 6.24
C GLY A 121 -14.46 8.97 5.40
N LEU A 122 -13.58 8.00 5.23
CA LEU A 122 -13.94 6.75 4.55
C LEU A 122 -14.73 5.82 5.46
N PRO A 123 -15.64 5.00 4.90
CA PRO A 123 -16.25 3.92 5.69
C PRO A 123 -15.15 2.90 6.07
N PRO A 124 -15.31 2.15 7.19
CA PRO A 124 -14.28 1.22 7.68
C PRO A 124 -14.21 -0.07 6.86
N SER A 125 -14.22 0.06 5.54
CA SER A 125 -14.22 -1.05 4.59
C SER A 125 -12.83 -1.38 4.04
N TYR A 126 -11.81 -0.62 4.45
CA TYR A 126 -10.44 -0.75 3.95
C TYR A 126 -9.52 -1.03 5.12
N THR A 127 -8.92 -2.21 5.15
CA THR A 127 -8.04 -2.62 6.25
C THR A 127 -6.86 -1.67 6.39
N ILE A 128 -6.74 -1.04 7.55
CA ILE A 128 -5.60 -0.18 7.90
C ILE A 128 -4.48 -1.07 8.44
N PHE A 129 -3.26 -0.92 7.89
CA PHE A 129 -2.15 -1.80 8.29
C PHE A 129 -0.84 -1.08 8.58
N GLY A 130 -0.77 0.24 8.42
CA GLY A 130 0.45 1.00 8.71
C GLY A 130 0.26 2.50 8.61
N GLN A 131 1.35 3.23 8.84
CA GLN A 131 1.39 4.68 8.65
C GLN A 131 2.80 5.14 8.30
N LEU A 132 2.89 6.25 7.57
CA LEU A 132 4.18 6.87 7.27
C LEU A 132 4.82 7.42 8.54
N THR A 133 6.13 7.23 8.64
CA THR A 133 6.97 7.82 9.68
C THR A 133 7.90 8.90 9.12
N SER A 134 8.14 8.87 7.80
CA SER A 134 8.90 9.91 7.11
C SER A 134 8.57 9.92 5.62
N GLY A 135 8.95 11.01 4.94
CA GLY A 135 8.72 11.13 3.49
C GLY A 135 7.40 11.80 3.14
N GLU A 136 6.82 12.60 4.04
CA GLU A 136 5.56 13.30 3.74
C GLU A 136 5.69 14.27 2.56
N ASP A 137 6.86 14.85 2.35
CA ASP A 137 7.14 15.68 1.18
C ASP A 137 7.08 14.87 -0.12
N VAL A 138 7.51 13.61 -0.08
CA VAL A 138 7.40 12.68 -1.22
C VAL A 138 5.95 12.31 -1.46
N LEU A 139 5.19 12.06 -0.39
CA LEU A 139 3.74 11.82 -0.48
C LEU A 139 3.03 13.00 -1.18
N ASP A 140 3.36 14.23 -0.77
CA ASP A 140 2.80 15.43 -1.39
C ASP A 140 3.18 15.54 -2.88
N ALA A 141 4.42 15.27 -3.21
CA ALA A 141 4.89 15.30 -4.60
C ALA A 141 4.16 14.30 -5.48
N ILE A 142 3.93 13.09 -4.99
CA ILE A 142 3.20 12.06 -5.74
C ILE A 142 1.72 12.44 -5.88
N ALA A 143 1.10 12.88 -4.80
CA ALA A 143 -0.33 13.21 -4.79
C ALA A 143 -0.67 14.39 -5.72
N THR A 144 0.27 15.33 -5.90
CA THR A 144 0.08 16.54 -6.71
C THR A 144 0.74 16.46 -8.09
N ALA A 145 1.25 15.30 -8.47
CA ALA A 145 1.85 15.11 -9.79
C ALA A 145 0.84 15.44 -10.91
N PRO A 146 1.30 16.03 -12.01
CA PRO A 146 0.43 16.26 -13.17
C PRO A 146 -0.18 14.94 -13.62
N LYS A 147 -1.50 14.93 -13.81
CA LYS A 147 -2.23 13.72 -14.12
C LYS A 147 -3.18 13.87 -15.31
N GLY A 148 -3.49 12.76 -15.94
CA GLY A 148 -4.44 12.65 -17.03
C GLY A 148 -5.73 11.94 -16.61
N ALA A 149 -6.32 11.21 -17.55
CA ALA A 149 -7.54 10.47 -17.32
C ALA A 149 -7.38 9.46 -16.17
N GLN A 150 -8.47 9.22 -15.42
CA GLN A 150 -8.55 8.24 -14.33
C GLN A 150 -7.58 8.55 -13.17
N ASP A 151 -7.25 9.82 -12.99
CA ASP A 151 -6.33 10.27 -11.94
C ASP A 151 -4.94 9.62 -12.02
N ARG A 152 -4.51 9.27 -13.21
CA ARG A 152 -3.21 8.64 -13.48
C ARG A 152 -2.15 9.70 -13.72
N PRO A 153 -1.02 9.69 -13.00
CA PRO A 153 0.10 10.59 -13.29
C PRO A 153 0.54 10.49 -14.74
N LYS A 154 0.76 11.62 -15.39
CA LYS A 154 1.24 11.67 -16.79
C LYS A 154 2.63 11.07 -16.92
N GLU A 155 3.52 11.37 -15.96
CA GLU A 155 4.79 10.68 -15.84
C GLU A 155 4.65 9.64 -14.74
N PRO A 156 4.86 8.35 -15.04
CA PRO A 156 4.71 7.30 -14.04
C PRO A 156 5.63 7.51 -12.84
N VAL A 157 5.06 7.46 -11.64
CA VAL A 157 5.83 7.41 -10.40
C VAL A 157 5.89 5.94 -9.99
N LYS A 158 7.10 5.38 -9.98
CA LYS A 158 7.32 3.97 -9.69
C LYS A 158 7.89 3.78 -8.30
N MET A 159 7.45 2.71 -7.63
CA MET A 159 8.18 2.15 -6.51
C MET A 159 9.36 1.37 -7.09
N THR A 160 10.58 1.85 -6.88
CA THR A 160 11.77 1.18 -7.43
C THR A 160 12.20 0.01 -6.55
N LYS A 161 11.94 0.12 -5.24
CA LYS A 161 12.27 -0.94 -4.28
C LYS A 161 11.47 -0.74 -3.01
N VAL A 162 11.02 -1.83 -2.42
CA VAL A 162 10.40 -1.84 -1.09
C VAL A 162 11.19 -2.80 -0.20
N THR A 163 11.80 -2.27 0.85
CA THR A 163 12.64 -3.04 1.77
C THR A 163 11.97 -3.13 3.13
N ILE A 164 11.92 -4.33 3.70
CA ILE A 164 11.32 -4.59 5.00
C ILE A 164 12.40 -4.71 6.05
N SER A 165 12.21 -4.02 7.18
CA SER A 165 13.03 -4.17 8.38
C SER A 165 12.19 -4.74 9.52
N GLU A 166 12.80 -5.60 10.31
CA GLU A 166 12.16 -6.30 11.42
C GLU A 166 12.96 -6.06 12.70
N ALA A 167 12.27 -5.72 13.78
CA ALA A 167 12.94 -5.49 15.08
C ALA A 167 12.12 -6.04 16.27
#